data_eb5ff2e43a924e81b6e26bef02d222a7
#
_entry.id   eb5ff2e43a924e81b6e26bef02d222a7
#
_cell.length_a   1.000
_cell.length_b   1.000
_cell.length_c   1.000
_cell.angle_alpha   90.00
_cell.angle_beta   90.00
_cell.angle_gamma   90.00
#
_symmetry.space_group_name_H-M   'P 1'
#
loop_
_entity.id
_entity.type
_entity.pdbx_description
1 polymer ?
#
loop_
_entity_poly.entity_id
_entity_poly.type
_entity_poly.pdbx_seq_one_letter_code
_entity_poly.pdbx_strand_id
1 'polypeptide(L)'
;MSEDFYCIIKAKNKTDGRDLLMSIYVITGGTTGIGAATREKLQEQGHEVFNIDYKGGDYTADLSTKEGRKGAIEAVYQRYPDGIDCFISNAGVGPTVPAATLFSLNYFAATELAEGLQPLLKKKRGNCVMTASNSITFPYVRQDWVDMLTNIHDEDSFTQIAQGIPPQAGPACYSTSKHALTRWMRRVSPSWAVEGTRINAVAPGNTTTPMTQNMTP
;
A
#
# COMPACT_ATOMS: atom_id res chain seq x y z
N MET A 1 1.24 -8.43 -15.63
CA MET A 1 0.54 -7.34 -14.91
C MET A 1 -0.92 -7.48 -15.28
N SER A 2 -1.83 -7.65 -14.31
CA SER A 2 -3.24 -7.78 -14.64
C SER A 2 -3.76 -6.44 -15.18
N GLU A 3 -4.58 -6.48 -16.23
CA GLU A 3 -5.20 -5.31 -16.83
C GLU A 3 -5.99 -4.46 -15.81
N ASP A 4 -6.44 -5.08 -14.73
CA ASP A 4 -7.22 -4.45 -13.66
C ASP A 4 -6.41 -3.41 -12.85
N PHE A 5 -5.12 -3.64 -12.59
CA PHE A 5 -4.27 -2.68 -11.88
C PHE A 5 -4.08 -1.40 -12.71
N TYR A 6 -4.00 -1.57 -14.00
CA TYR A 6 -3.83 -0.49 -14.97
C TYR A 6 -5.11 0.35 -15.14
N CYS A 7 -6.28 -0.28 -15.08
CA CYS A 7 -7.56 0.40 -15.27
C CYS A 7 -7.87 1.43 -14.17
N ILE A 8 -7.52 1.13 -12.91
CA ILE A 8 -7.76 2.04 -11.77
C ILE A 8 -6.87 3.28 -11.83
N ILE A 9 -5.64 3.12 -12.33
CA ILE A 9 -4.70 4.25 -12.52
C ILE A 9 -5.11 5.09 -13.75
N LYS A 10 -5.65 4.47 -14.79
CA LYS A 10 -6.00 5.11 -16.08
C LYS A 10 -7.28 5.94 -16.05
N ALA A 11 -8.12 5.81 -15.03
CA ALA A 11 -9.43 6.50 -14.99
C ALA A 11 -9.35 8.05 -15.06
N LYS A 12 -8.14 8.64 -14.88
CA LYS A 12 -7.91 10.08 -14.97
C LYS A 12 -7.53 10.56 -16.39
N ASN A 13 -7.16 9.66 -17.31
CA ASN A 13 -6.51 10.02 -18.57
C ASN A 13 -7.35 9.77 -19.84
N LYS A 14 -8.63 9.49 -19.70
CA LYS A 14 -9.55 9.35 -20.85
C LYS A 14 -10.43 10.58 -20.98
N THR A 15 -9.94 11.61 -21.66
CA THR A 15 -10.73 12.50 -22.53
C THR A 15 -9.86 13.62 -23.07
N ASP A 16 -10.01 13.93 -24.32
CA ASP A 16 -9.54 15.13 -25.02
C ASP A 16 -8.03 15.26 -25.24
N GLY A 17 -7.49 14.80 -26.35
CA GLY A 17 -6.37 15.36 -27.13
C GLY A 17 -5.38 16.35 -26.48
N ARG A 18 -5.37 16.46 -25.15
CA ARG A 18 -4.42 17.26 -24.39
C ARG A 18 -3.18 16.41 -24.13
N ASP A 19 -2.02 16.99 -24.36
CA ASP A 19 -0.72 16.47 -23.91
C ASP A 19 -0.87 15.80 -22.55
N LEU A 20 -0.41 14.55 -22.42
CA LEU A 20 -0.38 13.81 -21.15
C LEU A 20 0.42 14.65 -20.13
N LEU A 21 -0.29 15.44 -19.33
CA LEU A 21 0.35 16.20 -18.27
C LEU A 21 1.08 15.21 -17.36
N MET A 22 2.36 15.44 -17.16
CA MET A 22 3.19 14.69 -16.23
C MET A 22 2.50 14.69 -14.85
N SER A 23 2.24 13.50 -14.32
CA SER A 23 1.67 13.30 -12.99
C SER A 23 2.75 12.80 -12.04
N ILE A 24 2.61 13.11 -10.76
CA ILE A 24 3.52 12.73 -9.68
C ILE A 24 2.93 11.53 -8.95
N TYR A 25 3.64 10.41 -8.98
CA TYR A 25 3.29 9.19 -8.27
C TYR A 25 4.29 8.94 -7.14
N VAL A 26 3.79 8.59 -5.97
CA VAL A 26 4.60 8.03 -4.88
C VAL A 26 4.23 6.56 -4.74
N ILE A 27 5.22 5.68 -4.75
CA ILE A 27 5.01 4.23 -4.59
C ILE A 27 5.86 3.69 -3.46
N THR A 28 5.32 2.78 -2.67
CA THR A 28 6.10 1.98 -1.74
C THR A 28 6.35 0.58 -2.29
N GLY A 29 7.58 0.04 -2.10
CA GLY A 29 7.93 -1.29 -2.62
C GLY A 29 8.05 -1.35 -4.15
N GLY A 30 8.56 -0.28 -4.76
CA GLY A 30 8.70 -0.14 -6.21
C GLY A 30 9.99 -0.71 -6.80
N THR A 31 10.79 -1.45 -6.01
CA THR A 31 12.08 -2.00 -6.48
C THR A 31 11.94 -3.41 -7.06
N THR A 32 10.93 -4.17 -6.64
CA THR A 32 10.73 -5.56 -7.10
C THR A 32 9.26 -5.87 -7.39
N GLY A 33 9.02 -6.97 -8.09
CA GLY A 33 7.69 -7.57 -8.28
C GLY A 33 6.67 -6.62 -8.93
N ILE A 34 5.46 -6.60 -8.40
CA ILE A 34 4.34 -5.78 -8.91
C ILE A 34 4.70 -4.29 -8.88
N GLY A 35 5.34 -3.83 -7.79
CA GLY A 35 5.73 -2.43 -7.64
C GLY A 35 6.73 -1.99 -8.71
N ALA A 36 7.75 -2.78 -9.00
CA ALA A 36 8.73 -2.47 -10.06
C ALA A 36 8.07 -2.37 -11.43
N ALA A 37 7.24 -3.35 -11.79
CA ALA A 37 6.51 -3.33 -13.06
C ALA A 37 5.56 -2.12 -13.17
N THR A 38 4.95 -1.74 -12.06
CA THR A 38 4.08 -0.55 -12.01
C THR A 38 4.88 0.73 -12.18
N ARG A 39 6.01 0.85 -11.46
CA ARG A 39 6.93 2.00 -11.58
C ARG A 39 7.43 2.16 -13.00
N GLU A 40 7.96 1.09 -13.59
CA GLU A 40 8.45 1.08 -14.97
C GLU A 40 7.38 1.56 -15.94
N LYS A 41 6.17 1.01 -15.82
CA LYS A 41 5.06 1.38 -16.71
C LYS A 41 4.64 2.84 -16.60
N LEU A 42 4.65 3.41 -15.40
CA LEU A 42 4.35 4.82 -15.19
C LEU A 42 5.45 5.73 -15.76
N GLN A 43 6.73 5.34 -15.58
CA GLN A 43 7.87 6.07 -16.12
C GLN A 43 7.89 6.04 -17.66
N GLU A 44 7.57 4.90 -18.29
CA GLU A 44 7.41 4.79 -19.76
C GLU A 44 6.32 5.73 -20.29
N GLN A 45 5.32 6.08 -19.48
CA GLN A 45 4.26 7.01 -19.82
C GLN A 45 4.61 8.48 -19.56
N GLY A 46 5.84 8.77 -19.17
CA GLY A 46 6.32 10.12 -18.91
C GLY A 46 5.91 10.68 -17.55
N HIS A 47 5.52 9.85 -16.60
CA HIS A 47 5.19 10.29 -15.25
C HIS A 47 6.41 10.29 -14.33
N GLU A 48 6.43 11.20 -13.34
CA GLU A 48 7.40 11.19 -12.26
C GLU A 48 6.97 10.16 -11.21
N VAL A 49 7.89 9.27 -10.81
CA VAL A 49 7.61 8.24 -9.80
C VAL A 49 8.67 8.29 -8.72
N PHE A 50 8.25 8.58 -7.49
CA PHE A 50 9.10 8.56 -6.30
C PHE A 50 8.88 7.25 -5.56
N ASN A 51 9.93 6.42 -5.54
CA ASN A 51 9.89 5.10 -4.91
C ASN A 51 10.47 5.12 -3.51
N ILE A 52 9.67 4.71 -2.54
CA ILE A 52 10.09 4.45 -1.16
C ILE A 52 10.25 2.94 -0.99
N ASP A 53 11.44 2.47 -0.66
CA ASP A 53 11.70 1.05 -0.51
C ASP A 53 12.70 0.77 0.62
N TYR A 54 12.75 -0.46 1.08
CA TYR A 54 13.74 -0.91 2.05
C TYR A 54 15.16 -0.91 1.48
N LYS A 55 15.29 -1.14 0.16
CA LYS A 55 16.58 -1.12 -0.58
C LYS A 55 16.35 -0.56 -1.98
N GLY A 56 17.23 0.34 -2.43
CA GLY A 56 17.27 0.78 -3.82
C GLY A 56 16.11 1.68 -4.25
N GLY A 57 15.42 2.34 -3.33
CA GLY A 57 14.43 3.37 -3.61
C GLY A 57 15.05 4.75 -3.84
N ASP A 58 14.24 5.70 -4.28
CA ASP A 58 14.61 7.14 -4.28
C ASP A 58 14.70 7.63 -2.83
N TYR A 59 13.95 7.01 -1.94
CA TYR A 59 14.09 7.13 -0.49
C TYR A 59 14.13 5.74 0.14
N THR A 60 15.17 5.47 0.93
CA THR A 60 15.35 4.19 1.61
C THR A 60 14.83 4.28 3.04
N ALA A 61 13.85 3.44 3.39
CA ALA A 61 13.28 3.38 4.73
C ALA A 61 12.75 1.98 5.07
N ASP A 62 12.92 1.59 6.33
CA ASP A 62 12.22 0.43 6.89
C ASP A 62 10.82 0.86 7.37
N LEU A 63 9.83 0.62 6.52
CA LEU A 63 8.44 0.99 6.80
C LEU A 63 7.78 0.12 7.88
N SER A 64 8.43 -0.97 8.34
CA SER A 64 7.95 -1.72 9.50
C SER A 64 8.17 -0.97 10.82
N THR A 65 8.95 0.12 10.80
CA THR A 65 9.21 0.97 11.97
C THR A 65 8.46 2.31 11.89
N LYS A 66 8.10 2.86 13.04
CA LYS A 66 7.44 4.19 13.12
C LYS A 66 8.35 5.30 12.59
N GLU A 67 9.63 5.24 12.90
CA GLU A 67 10.65 6.18 12.44
C GLU A 67 10.80 6.16 10.91
N GLY A 68 10.83 4.96 10.33
CA GLY A 68 10.92 4.80 8.87
C GLY A 68 9.69 5.38 8.15
N ARG A 69 8.49 5.16 8.69
CA ARG A 69 7.25 5.73 8.15
C ARG A 69 7.21 7.26 8.25
N LYS A 70 7.57 7.78 9.43
CA LYS A 70 7.66 9.22 9.66
C LYS A 70 8.63 9.89 8.68
N GLY A 71 9.85 9.36 8.57
CA GLY A 71 10.85 9.87 7.65
C GLY A 71 10.40 9.78 6.19
N ALA A 72 9.71 8.72 5.80
CA ALA A 72 9.15 8.56 4.45
C ALA A 72 8.09 9.63 4.14
N ILE A 73 7.17 9.90 5.07
CA ILE A 73 6.17 10.96 4.92
C ILE A 73 6.86 12.33 4.79
N GLU A 74 7.80 12.65 5.67
CA GLU A 74 8.56 13.89 5.65
C GLU A 74 9.31 14.09 4.32
N ALA A 75 9.94 13.04 3.79
CA ALA A 75 10.64 13.08 2.51
C ALA A 75 9.69 13.43 1.34
N VAL A 76 8.47 12.87 1.33
CA VAL A 76 7.48 13.21 0.31
C VAL A 76 7.01 14.65 0.43
N TYR A 77 6.78 15.15 1.65
CA TYR A 77 6.41 16.56 1.88
C TYR A 77 7.50 17.53 1.44
N GLN A 78 8.76 17.20 1.69
CA GLN A 78 9.90 18.03 1.26
C GLN A 78 10.04 18.02 -0.27
N ARG A 79 9.84 16.88 -0.90
CA ARG A 79 10.00 16.74 -2.36
C ARG A 79 8.83 17.34 -3.14
N TYR A 80 7.60 17.21 -2.62
CA TYR A 80 6.37 17.57 -3.33
C TYR A 80 5.43 18.44 -2.45
N PRO A 81 5.89 19.62 -2.04
CA PRO A 81 5.09 20.51 -1.16
C PRO A 81 3.76 20.94 -1.80
N ASP A 82 3.67 20.97 -3.13
CA ASP A 82 2.47 21.35 -3.88
C ASP A 82 1.47 20.20 -4.12
N GLY A 83 1.80 19.00 -3.65
CA GLY A 83 0.94 17.82 -3.71
C GLY A 83 1.37 16.76 -4.71
N ILE A 84 0.74 15.59 -4.60
CA ILE A 84 0.97 14.41 -5.43
C ILE A 84 -0.34 13.97 -6.10
N ASP A 85 -0.24 13.39 -7.30
CA ASP A 85 -1.41 12.91 -8.04
C ASP A 85 -1.86 11.53 -7.62
N CYS A 86 -0.91 10.67 -7.19
CA CYS A 86 -1.23 9.33 -6.74
C CYS A 86 -0.25 8.82 -5.68
N PHE A 87 -0.79 8.14 -4.66
CA PHE A 87 -0.02 7.29 -3.76
C PHE A 87 -0.38 5.82 -3.98
N ILE A 88 0.63 4.98 -4.21
CA ILE A 88 0.49 3.53 -4.40
C ILE A 88 1.13 2.83 -3.22
N SER A 89 0.31 2.37 -2.28
CA SER A 89 0.74 1.58 -1.14
C SER A 89 0.89 0.12 -1.58
N ASN A 90 2.12 -0.25 -1.98
CA ASN A 90 2.40 -1.59 -2.52
C ASN A 90 3.39 -2.38 -1.65
N ALA A 91 4.24 -1.73 -0.85
CA ALA A 91 5.15 -2.44 0.06
C ALA A 91 4.41 -3.44 0.94
N GLY A 92 4.98 -4.61 1.09
CA GLY A 92 4.41 -5.66 1.92
C GLY A 92 5.30 -6.89 1.94
N VAL A 93 5.04 -7.78 2.90
CA VAL A 93 5.75 -9.04 3.08
C VAL A 93 4.78 -10.22 3.06
N GLY A 94 5.30 -11.39 2.68
CA GLY A 94 4.55 -12.64 2.65
C GLY A 94 4.42 -13.29 4.04
N PRO A 95 3.79 -14.47 4.09
CA PRO A 95 3.43 -15.16 5.34
C PRO A 95 4.61 -15.80 6.09
N THR A 96 5.83 -15.72 5.57
CA THR A 96 7.02 -16.39 6.12
C THR A 96 7.80 -15.54 7.13
N VAL A 97 7.43 -14.26 7.28
CA VAL A 97 8.05 -13.37 8.27
C VAL A 97 7.31 -13.41 9.61
N PRO A 98 7.93 -12.98 10.73
CA PRO A 98 7.24 -12.88 12.02
C PRO A 98 5.95 -12.04 11.93
N ALA A 99 4.90 -12.49 12.62
CA ALA A 99 3.58 -11.86 12.55
C ALA A 99 3.61 -10.37 12.92
N ALA A 100 4.41 -9.98 13.92
CA ALA A 100 4.58 -8.58 14.32
C ALA A 100 5.07 -7.72 13.14
N THR A 101 6.15 -8.11 12.47
CA THR A 101 6.69 -7.43 11.29
C THR A 101 5.68 -7.41 10.15
N LEU A 102 4.96 -8.51 9.95
CA LEU A 102 3.93 -8.62 8.91
C LEU A 102 2.81 -7.59 9.12
N PHE A 103 2.27 -7.49 10.32
CA PHE A 103 1.21 -6.53 10.61
C PHE A 103 1.71 -5.09 10.59
N SER A 104 2.91 -4.82 11.13
CA SER A 104 3.52 -3.48 11.08
C SER A 104 3.69 -2.99 9.65
N LEU A 105 4.12 -3.85 8.72
CA LEU A 105 4.32 -3.43 7.33
C LEU A 105 3.03 -3.49 6.50
N ASN A 106 2.28 -4.60 6.55
CA ASN A 106 1.14 -4.81 5.64
C ASN A 106 -0.11 -4.00 6.04
N TYR A 107 -0.24 -3.61 7.30
CA TYR A 107 -1.39 -2.87 7.79
C TYR A 107 -0.99 -1.48 8.31
N PHE A 108 -0.20 -1.38 9.39
CA PHE A 108 0.10 -0.10 10.02
C PHE A 108 0.86 0.84 9.08
N ALA A 109 1.91 0.38 8.41
CA ALA A 109 2.63 1.21 7.45
C ALA A 109 1.73 1.66 6.28
N ALA A 110 0.92 0.76 5.75
CA ALA A 110 0.03 1.08 4.64
C ALA A 110 -1.02 2.14 5.00
N THR A 111 -1.63 2.03 6.19
CA THR A 111 -2.65 2.97 6.66
C THR A 111 -2.04 4.30 7.08
N GLU A 112 -0.94 4.30 7.85
CA GLU A 112 -0.27 5.50 8.33
C GLU A 112 0.30 6.35 7.19
N LEU A 113 0.96 5.71 6.21
CA LEU A 113 1.44 6.43 5.03
C LEU A 113 0.30 7.00 4.20
N ALA A 114 -0.80 6.26 4.03
CA ALA A 114 -1.95 6.75 3.29
C ALA A 114 -2.59 7.97 3.98
N GLU A 115 -2.79 7.91 5.31
CA GLU A 115 -3.30 9.04 6.10
C GLU A 115 -2.33 10.22 6.09
N GLY A 116 -1.04 9.97 6.29
CA GLY A 116 -0.01 11.01 6.31
C GLY A 116 0.16 11.73 4.97
N LEU A 117 -0.07 11.04 3.85
CA LEU A 117 0.04 11.62 2.50
C LEU A 117 -1.30 12.14 1.94
N GLN A 118 -2.44 11.85 2.61
CA GLN A 118 -3.76 12.33 2.18
C GLN A 118 -3.81 13.85 1.95
N PRO A 119 -3.20 14.71 2.80
CA PRO A 119 -3.22 16.15 2.56
C PRO A 119 -2.52 16.56 1.26
N LEU A 120 -1.46 15.84 0.84
CA LEU A 120 -0.80 16.11 -0.45
C LEU A 120 -1.64 15.63 -1.63
N LEU A 121 -2.33 14.48 -1.49
CA LEU A 121 -3.30 14.00 -2.48
C LEU A 121 -4.46 14.97 -2.63
N LYS A 122 -4.96 15.53 -1.54
CA LYS A 122 -6.05 16.52 -1.54
C LYS A 122 -5.72 17.75 -2.38
N LYS A 123 -4.48 18.27 -2.31
CA LYS A 123 -4.03 19.41 -3.11
C LYS A 123 -4.21 19.19 -4.62
N LYS A 124 -4.05 17.95 -5.10
CA LYS A 124 -4.18 17.57 -6.51
C LYS A 124 -5.49 16.85 -6.85
N ARG A 125 -6.43 16.73 -5.89
CA ARG A 125 -7.61 15.86 -6.03
C ARG A 125 -7.21 14.45 -6.46
N GLY A 126 -6.14 13.96 -5.88
CA GLY A 126 -5.40 12.77 -6.26
C GLY A 126 -6.07 11.47 -5.82
N ASN A 127 -5.35 10.38 -6.05
CA ASN A 127 -5.82 9.02 -5.78
C ASN A 127 -4.87 8.29 -4.84
N CYS A 128 -5.42 7.42 -3.99
CA CYS A 128 -4.66 6.42 -3.26
C CYS A 128 -5.05 5.02 -3.77
N VAL A 129 -4.07 4.17 -4.04
CA VAL A 129 -4.28 2.78 -4.45
C VAL A 129 -3.57 1.86 -3.46
N MET A 130 -4.33 0.98 -2.81
CA MET A 130 -3.83 0.03 -1.82
C MET A 130 -3.66 -1.35 -2.46
N THR A 131 -2.53 -2.01 -2.23
CA THR A 131 -2.33 -3.40 -2.67
C THR A 131 -2.82 -4.36 -1.59
N ALA A 132 -4.02 -4.89 -1.81
CA ALA A 132 -4.63 -5.97 -1.03
C ALA A 132 -4.13 -7.35 -1.52
N SER A 133 -4.97 -8.36 -1.51
CA SER A 133 -4.70 -9.71 -2.02
C SER A 133 -6.03 -10.45 -2.22
N ASN A 134 -6.09 -11.38 -3.15
CA ASN A 134 -7.22 -12.31 -3.27
C ASN A 134 -7.39 -13.21 -2.02
N SER A 135 -6.32 -13.35 -1.21
CA SER A 135 -6.37 -14.12 0.05
C SER A 135 -7.34 -13.57 1.09
N ILE A 136 -7.86 -12.35 0.90
CA ILE A 136 -8.90 -11.77 1.78
C ILE A 136 -10.21 -12.59 1.79
N THR A 137 -10.42 -13.48 0.82
CA THR A 137 -11.58 -14.35 0.72
C THR A 137 -11.36 -15.73 1.35
N PHE A 138 -10.18 -16.00 1.88
CA PHE A 138 -9.86 -17.31 2.44
C PHE A 138 -10.53 -17.53 3.80
N PRO A 139 -10.93 -18.78 4.11
CA PRO A 139 -11.73 -19.07 5.31
C PRO A 139 -10.96 -18.93 6.62
N TYR A 140 -9.64 -18.79 6.58
CA TYR A 140 -8.80 -18.64 7.77
C TYR A 140 -8.49 -17.18 8.14
N VAL A 141 -9.17 -16.20 7.50
CA VAL A 141 -9.13 -14.81 7.97
C VAL A 141 -9.68 -14.72 9.40
N ARG A 142 -8.90 -14.17 10.31
CA ARG A 142 -9.25 -13.99 11.72
C ARG A 142 -10.03 -12.70 11.90
N GLN A 143 -11.36 -12.83 11.95
CA GLN A 143 -12.24 -11.65 12.07
C GLN A 143 -12.02 -10.88 13.38
N ASP A 144 -11.71 -11.57 14.47
CA ASP A 144 -11.34 -10.96 15.75
C ASP A 144 -10.10 -10.06 15.64
N TRP A 145 -9.09 -10.49 14.89
CA TRP A 145 -7.91 -9.66 14.63
C TRP A 145 -8.20 -8.51 13.66
N VAL A 146 -9.07 -8.71 12.68
CA VAL A 146 -9.54 -7.63 11.81
C VAL A 146 -10.20 -6.53 12.64
N ASP A 147 -11.09 -6.92 13.57
CA ASP A 147 -11.77 -5.99 14.46
C ASP A 147 -10.78 -5.25 15.37
N MET A 148 -9.79 -5.96 15.92
CA MET A 148 -8.72 -5.33 16.71
C MET A 148 -7.95 -4.30 15.88
N LEU A 149 -7.41 -4.68 14.72
CA LEU A 149 -6.63 -3.80 13.85
C LEU A 149 -7.41 -2.55 13.42
N THR A 150 -8.70 -2.70 13.12
CA THR A 150 -9.51 -1.59 12.62
C THR A 150 -10.07 -0.68 13.72
N ASN A 151 -10.11 -1.13 14.98
CA ASN A 151 -10.66 -0.37 16.09
C ASN A 151 -9.61 0.08 17.12
N ILE A 152 -8.46 -0.59 17.16
CA ILE A 152 -7.35 -0.24 18.05
C ILE A 152 -6.32 0.55 17.24
N HIS A 153 -6.13 1.82 17.59
CA HIS A 153 -5.12 2.68 16.96
C HIS A 153 -3.74 2.54 17.62
N ASP A 154 -3.56 1.53 18.47
CA ASP A 154 -2.31 1.28 19.21
C ASP A 154 -1.55 0.09 18.60
N GLU A 155 -0.60 0.42 17.72
CA GLU A 155 0.29 -0.56 17.09
C GLU A 155 1.12 -1.33 18.14
N ASP A 156 1.59 -0.67 19.20
CA ASP A 156 2.49 -1.30 20.16
C ASP A 156 1.77 -2.44 20.90
N SER A 157 0.54 -2.20 21.36
CA SER A 157 -0.28 -3.24 21.98
C SER A 157 -0.57 -4.40 21.04
N PHE A 158 -0.89 -4.12 19.78
CA PHE A 158 -1.14 -5.18 18.80
C PHE A 158 0.14 -5.96 18.50
N THR A 159 1.26 -5.29 18.35
CA THR A 159 2.56 -5.90 18.06
C THR A 159 3.00 -6.84 19.20
N GLN A 160 2.76 -6.48 20.48
CA GLN A 160 3.02 -7.37 21.60
C GLN A 160 2.22 -8.68 21.50
N ILE A 161 0.94 -8.60 21.17
CA ILE A 161 0.11 -9.79 20.91
C ILE A 161 0.65 -10.59 19.73
N ALA A 162 1.02 -9.92 18.65
CA ALA A 162 1.52 -10.55 17.45
C ALA A 162 2.86 -11.29 17.63
N GLN A 163 3.70 -10.86 18.58
CA GLN A 163 4.95 -11.56 18.91
C GLN A 163 4.71 -12.98 19.43
N GLY A 164 3.56 -13.24 20.08
CA GLY A 164 3.18 -14.56 20.56
C GLY A 164 2.56 -15.49 19.49
N ILE A 165 2.35 -15.00 18.26
CA ILE A 165 1.73 -15.79 17.20
C ILE A 165 2.76 -16.75 16.59
N PRO A 166 2.46 -18.07 16.52
CA PRO A 166 3.41 -19.04 15.99
C PRO A 166 3.55 -18.89 14.46
N PRO A 167 4.74 -19.23 13.89
CA PRO A 167 5.00 -19.09 12.44
C PRO A 167 4.00 -19.82 11.54
N GLN A 168 3.41 -20.92 12.00
CA GLN A 168 2.40 -21.71 11.26
C GLN A 168 1.13 -20.90 10.96
N ALA A 169 0.86 -19.85 11.74
CA ALA A 169 -0.28 -18.94 11.53
C ALA A 169 0.01 -17.86 10.47
N GLY A 170 1.20 -17.83 9.88
CA GLY A 170 1.60 -16.84 8.87
C GLY A 170 0.59 -16.62 7.75
N PRO A 171 0.04 -17.66 7.10
CA PRO A 171 -0.99 -17.49 6.08
C PRO A 171 -2.25 -16.79 6.59
N ALA A 172 -2.68 -17.11 7.82
CA ALA A 172 -3.82 -16.43 8.46
C ALA A 172 -3.48 -14.96 8.80
N CYS A 173 -2.27 -14.69 9.31
CA CYS A 173 -1.80 -13.32 9.57
C CYS A 173 -1.80 -12.49 8.28
N TYR A 174 -1.26 -13.03 7.19
CA TYR A 174 -1.21 -12.36 5.90
C TYR A 174 -2.61 -12.00 5.38
N SER A 175 -3.49 -12.99 5.29
CA SER A 175 -4.85 -12.79 4.81
C SER A 175 -5.63 -11.82 5.70
N THR A 176 -5.47 -11.92 7.02
CA THR A 176 -6.09 -11.03 8.00
C THR A 176 -5.58 -9.59 7.84
N SER A 177 -4.27 -9.38 7.69
CA SER A 177 -3.70 -8.03 7.48
C SER A 177 -4.25 -7.37 6.22
N LYS A 178 -4.35 -8.11 5.12
CA LYS A 178 -4.89 -7.61 3.85
C LYS A 178 -6.40 -7.40 3.91
N HIS A 179 -7.14 -8.24 4.65
CA HIS A 179 -8.57 -8.03 4.89
C HIS A 179 -8.81 -6.78 5.75
N ALA A 180 -8.08 -6.60 6.85
CA ALA A 180 -8.16 -5.41 7.70
C ALA A 180 -7.86 -4.13 6.89
N LEU A 181 -6.85 -4.16 6.02
CA LEU A 181 -6.51 -3.05 5.13
C LEU A 181 -7.70 -2.65 4.23
N THR A 182 -8.38 -3.62 3.61
CA THR A 182 -9.55 -3.32 2.76
C THR A 182 -10.73 -2.80 3.57
N ARG A 183 -10.91 -3.28 4.79
CA ARG A 183 -11.94 -2.79 5.70
C ARG A 183 -11.66 -1.35 6.15
N TRP A 184 -10.43 -1.05 6.52
CA TRP A 184 -10.00 0.31 6.84
C TRP A 184 -10.22 1.25 5.65
N MET A 185 -9.78 0.87 4.45
CA MET A 185 -9.96 1.65 3.22
C MET A 185 -11.44 2.00 2.98
N ARG A 186 -12.35 1.01 3.11
CA ARG A 186 -13.79 1.25 2.97
C ARG A 186 -14.34 2.21 4.01
N ARG A 187 -13.80 2.18 5.23
CA ARG A 187 -14.22 3.07 6.31
C ARG A 187 -13.84 4.52 6.04
N VAL A 188 -12.63 4.78 5.51
CA VAL A 188 -12.14 6.14 5.27
C VAL A 188 -12.58 6.70 3.92
N SER A 189 -12.95 5.85 2.95
CA SER A 189 -13.24 6.28 1.58
C SER A 189 -14.36 7.34 1.46
N PRO A 190 -15.45 7.33 2.26
CA PRO A 190 -16.49 8.37 2.15
C PRO A 190 -15.98 9.76 2.55
N SER A 191 -15.22 9.85 3.66
CA SER A 191 -14.66 11.12 4.12
C SER A 191 -13.62 11.66 3.13
N TRP A 192 -12.76 10.81 2.59
CA TRP A 192 -11.79 11.18 1.58
C TRP A 192 -12.45 11.68 0.30
N ALA A 193 -13.55 11.04 -0.13
CA ALA A 193 -14.31 11.46 -1.31
C ALA A 193 -14.90 12.88 -1.14
N VAL A 194 -15.44 13.19 0.03
CA VAL A 194 -15.93 14.54 0.37
C VAL A 194 -14.80 15.56 0.26
N GLU A 195 -13.58 15.19 0.63
CA GLU A 195 -12.39 16.05 0.53
C GLU A 195 -11.76 16.07 -0.88
N GLY A 196 -12.35 15.37 -1.84
CA GLY A 196 -11.90 15.32 -3.22
C GLY A 196 -10.77 14.33 -3.51
N THR A 197 -10.41 13.49 -2.53
CA THR A 197 -9.43 12.41 -2.70
C THR A 197 -10.14 11.07 -2.86
N ARG A 198 -9.64 10.20 -3.72
CA ARG A 198 -10.20 8.86 -3.91
C ARG A 198 -9.23 7.81 -3.38
N ILE A 199 -9.76 6.80 -2.70
CA ILE A 199 -8.97 5.64 -2.25
C ILE A 199 -9.64 4.36 -2.73
N ASN A 200 -8.85 3.47 -3.32
CA ASN A 200 -9.27 2.18 -3.84
C ASN A 200 -8.24 1.10 -3.50
N ALA A 201 -8.62 -0.16 -3.64
CA ALA A 201 -7.70 -1.28 -3.50
C ALA A 201 -7.76 -2.19 -4.72
N VAL A 202 -6.62 -2.80 -5.02
CA VAL A 202 -6.52 -3.93 -5.94
C VAL A 202 -6.16 -5.17 -5.14
N ALA A 203 -6.72 -6.30 -5.53
CA ALA A 203 -6.51 -7.60 -4.87
C ALA A 203 -5.86 -8.58 -5.86
N PRO A 204 -4.52 -8.50 -6.05
CA PRO A 204 -3.84 -9.39 -6.97
C PRO A 204 -4.04 -10.87 -6.59
N GLY A 205 -4.16 -11.71 -7.61
CA GLY A 205 -4.06 -13.14 -7.48
C GLY A 205 -2.60 -13.60 -7.40
N ASN A 206 -2.36 -14.89 -7.65
CA ASN A 206 -1.02 -15.44 -7.70
C ASN A 206 -0.25 -14.81 -8.87
N THR A 207 0.73 -13.98 -8.54
CA THR A 207 1.58 -13.29 -9.51
C THR A 207 3.02 -13.72 -9.26
N THR A 208 3.73 -14.14 -10.31
CA THR A 208 5.13 -14.53 -10.21
C THR A 208 5.99 -13.32 -9.85
N THR A 209 6.54 -13.33 -8.64
CA THR A 209 7.37 -12.26 -8.06
C THR A 209 8.42 -12.89 -7.16
N PRO A 210 9.46 -12.17 -6.72
CA PRO A 210 10.40 -12.69 -5.72
C PRO A 210 9.72 -13.18 -4.44
N MET A 211 8.59 -12.57 -4.04
CA MET A 211 7.80 -12.99 -2.88
C MET A 211 7.17 -14.38 -3.07
N THR A 212 6.78 -14.73 -4.29
CA THR A 212 6.00 -15.94 -4.59
C THR A 212 6.80 -17.04 -5.27
N GLN A 213 8.06 -16.81 -5.64
CA GLN A 213 8.90 -17.78 -6.36
C GLN A 213 9.07 -19.12 -5.62
N ASN A 214 9.00 -19.11 -4.29
CA ASN A 214 9.13 -20.31 -3.45
C ASN A 214 7.78 -20.82 -2.90
N MET A 215 6.67 -20.23 -3.35
CA MET A 215 5.33 -20.71 -3.00
C MET A 215 4.95 -21.80 -4.00
N THR A 216 4.85 -23.04 -3.54
CA THR A 216 4.30 -24.14 -4.35
C THR A 216 2.85 -23.81 -4.76
N PRO A 217 2.46 -24.10 -6.00
CA PRO A 217 1.09 -23.87 -6.46
C PRO A 217 0.05 -24.61 -5.60
#